data_8223e42a1db9a6c13300baa34e62f839
#
_entry.id   8223e42a1db9a6c13300baa34e62f839
#
_cell.length_a   1.000
_cell.length_b   1.000
_cell.length_c   1.000
_cell.angle_alpha   90.00
_cell.angle_beta   90.00
_cell.angle_gamma   90.00
#
_symmetry.space_group_name_H-M   'P 1'
#
loop_
_entity.id
_entity.type
_entity.pdbx_description
1 polymer ?
#
loop_
_entity_poly.entity_id
_entity_poly.type
_entity_poly.pdbx_seq_one_letter_code
_entity_poly.pdbx_strand_id
1 'polypeptide(L)'
;MSLRTVSFQDTYWSGENDLIKEFYVPCMEESIEYCRAVGYFNSSILCYITNGLYPFIQNGGRMRIVCSVNLSPEDERQIALGYDIRHLLEDKIDPVTQSLIDLNIANIKNLCWLIKNNRLDIKVCLRKDPNDSGTYHLFHEKFGIFKDADGNAISFLGSVNETLGGWINNEESFEVSQNWIPVLQSRVEQKIQRFERLWDGTAGNIVTFDFPKASRLKLIQNAPEHPVDYIYRVSAGIHPNFKPRSCQEDAKNAFLQKDFSCLFMMATGSGKTKAAMYAISQIDPWKLLLICVPSLELVEQWEADVHLFYPDITIIKCGSPYRGHKELLKSLTQARFPEQVVVISTYDSAQGDFYMAKWRQAKPEQFAMICDEVHNMGAPKSQCLMELNPAYRIGLSATPRRNFDEIGSEKILNFYHQNTFEFSIKDAQREHYLVEYQYRVLPCAMPEEDWESYKAYSKEIVQLQHVLEQEDDEKDRLRLQQRIEGRYRDRAKLLKKNDQKVQTLQTIFDEIPPSARVLIYGDDLNHLDELGKELDRMGKYYFKYTGELDAQKERPTILKEFRQGIRKILLAVGCLDEGIDIPAC
;
A
#
# COMPACT_ATOMS: atom_id res chain seq x y z
N MET A 1 29.23 -11.41 20.42
CA MET A 1 28.93 -10.60 19.26
C MET A 1 30.22 -10.02 18.74
N SER A 2 30.64 -10.39 17.55
CA SER A 2 31.91 -9.90 17.01
C SER A 2 31.81 -9.74 15.49
N LEU A 3 32.19 -8.59 15.00
CA LEU A 3 32.27 -8.30 13.55
C LEU A 3 33.19 -9.28 12.81
N ARG A 4 34.09 -9.98 13.52
CA ARG A 4 34.93 -11.02 12.92
C ARG A 4 34.19 -12.29 12.50
N THR A 5 32.98 -12.49 13.00
CA THR A 5 32.12 -13.64 12.62
C THR A 5 31.37 -13.43 11.31
N VAL A 6 31.29 -12.18 10.85
CA VAL A 6 30.63 -11.81 9.60
C VAL A 6 31.60 -12.06 8.43
N SER A 7 31.10 -12.69 7.37
CA SER A 7 31.87 -12.88 6.14
C SER A 7 31.76 -11.64 5.25
N PHE A 8 32.88 -11.10 4.81
CA PHE A 8 32.93 -9.89 3.98
C PHE A 8 33.59 -10.16 2.63
N GLN A 9 33.09 -9.45 1.62
CA GLN A 9 33.79 -9.24 0.36
C GLN A 9 34.60 -7.93 0.44
N ASP A 10 35.67 -7.83 -0.33
CA ASP A 10 36.50 -6.62 -0.39
C ASP A 10 35.74 -5.46 -1.05
N THR A 11 34.87 -5.78 -2.00
CA THR A 11 34.04 -4.81 -2.74
C THR A 11 32.65 -5.39 -2.93
N TYR A 12 31.64 -4.54 -2.77
CA TYR A 12 30.25 -4.85 -3.02
C TYR A 12 29.73 -3.99 -4.17
N TRP A 13 28.94 -4.60 -5.05
CA TRP A 13 28.32 -3.98 -6.23
C TRP A 13 26.81 -4.15 -6.16
N SER A 14 26.05 -3.06 -6.24
CA SER A 14 24.58 -3.12 -6.10
C SER A 14 23.89 -3.96 -7.18
N GLY A 15 24.50 -4.14 -8.35
CA GLY A 15 24.02 -5.00 -9.43
C GLY A 15 24.25 -6.49 -9.22
N GLU A 16 25.14 -6.87 -8.30
CA GLU A 16 25.57 -8.26 -8.06
C GLU A 16 25.28 -8.75 -6.66
N ASN A 17 25.22 -7.84 -5.67
CA ASN A 17 25.05 -8.15 -4.26
C ASN A 17 23.78 -7.55 -3.68
N ASP A 18 23.14 -8.26 -2.76
CA ASP A 18 22.15 -7.66 -1.85
C ASP A 18 22.91 -6.94 -0.71
N LEU A 19 23.27 -5.66 -0.95
CA LEU A 19 24.10 -4.86 -0.04
C LEU A 19 23.55 -4.81 1.38
N ILE A 20 22.23 -4.88 1.51
CA ILE A 20 21.54 -4.81 2.79
C ILE A 20 21.69 -6.12 3.56
N LYS A 21 21.38 -7.25 2.93
CA LYS A 21 21.44 -8.57 3.57
C LYS A 21 22.86 -9.07 3.77
N GLU A 22 23.71 -8.84 2.77
CA GLU A 22 25.04 -9.42 2.76
C GLU A 22 26.05 -8.58 3.54
N PHE A 23 25.79 -7.27 3.73
CA PHE A 23 26.72 -6.39 4.42
C PHE A 23 26.08 -5.63 5.57
N TYR A 24 25.05 -4.82 5.30
CA TYR A 24 24.58 -3.81 6.26
C TYR A 24 23.92 -4.42 7.51
N VAL A 25 22.97 -5.33 7.34
CA VAL A 25 22.24 -5.98 8.44
C VAL A 25 23.19 -6.80 9.31
N PRO A 26 24.07 -7.69 8.76
CA PRO A 26 25.03 -8.43 9.58
C PRO A 26 25.98 -7.51 10.37
N CYS A 27 26.43 -6.40 9.78
CA CYS A 27 27.26 -5.44 10.50
C CYS A 27 26.50 -4.76 11.65
N MET A 28 25.23 -4.37 11.44
CA MET A 28 24.41 -3.75 12.48
C MET A 28 24.14 -4.72 13.64
N GLU A 29 23.82 -5.97 13.34
CA GLU A 29 23.53 -7.00 14.35
C GLU A 29 24.69 -7.28 15.30
N GLU A 30 25.93 -7.17 14.81
CA GLU A 30 27.15 -7.44 15.59
C GLU A 30 27.79 -6.18 16.19
N SER A 31 27.23 -4.98 15.94
CA SER A 31 27.84 -3.71 16.34
C SER A 31 27.19 -3.09 17.56
N ILE A 32 27.97 -2.25 18.25
CA ILE A 32 27.53 -1.35 19.33
C ILE A 32 27.72 0.12 18.97
N GLU A 33 28.48 0.46 17.94
CA GLU A 33 28.64 1.81 17.42
C GLU A 33 28.53 1.82 15.90
N TYR A 34 27.74 2.77 15.38
CA TYR A 34 27.65 3.06 13.97
C TYR A 34 27.83 4.55 13.70
N CYS A 35 28.85 4.88 12.91
CA CYS A 35 29.15 6.24 12.47
C CYS A 35 29.00 6.35 10.97
N ARG A 36 28.25 7.36 10.49
CA ARG A 36 27.97 7.53 9.08
C ARG A 36 28.18 8.98 8.61
N ALA A 37 28.91 9.12 7.51
CA ALA A 37 29.00 10.36 6.75
C ALA A 37 28.27 10.17 5.42
N VAL A 38 27.30 11.05 5.11
CA VAL A 38 26.48 11.03 3.89
C VAL A 38 26.36 12.40 3.26
N GLY A 39 26.27 12.43 1.93
CA GLY A 39 26.18 13.69 1.19
C GLY A 39 24.81 14.36 1.23
N TYR A 40 23.77 13.70 1.73
CA TYR A 40 22.39 14.17 1.60
C TYR A 40 21.55 13.74 2.77
N PHE A 41 20.84 14.68 3.39
CA PHE A 41 19.80 14.37 4.36
C PHE A 41 18.44 14.32 3.66
N ASN A 42 17.88 13.15 3.52
CA ASN A 42 16.50 12.95 3.06
C ASN A 42 15.78 11.88 3.89
N SER A 43 14.48 11.75 3.68
CA SER A 43 13.66 10.81 4.43
C SER A 43 14.08 9.36 4.24
N SER A 44 14.60 9.00 3.08
CA SER A 44 15.01 7.65 2.77
C SER A 44 16.27 7.20 3.53
N ILE A 45 17.22 8.10 3.80
CA ILE A 45 18.42 7.80 4.60
C ILE A 45 18.03 7.14 5.93
N LEU A 46 17.08 7.74 6.63
CA LEU A 46 16.69 7.30 7.96
C LEU A 46 15.94 5.96 7.94
N CYS A 47 15.20 5.67 6.86
CA CYS A 47 14.52 4.39 6.69
C CYS A 47 15.49 3.21 6.46
N TYR A 48 16.63 3.46 5.79
CA TYR A 48 17.63 2.40 5.48
C TYR A 48 18.61 2.13 6.60
N ILE A 49 18.99 3.17 7.32
CA ILE A 49 19.85 3.05 8.52
C ILE A 49 19.19 2.13 9.57
N THR A 50 17.86 1.96 9.49
CA THR A 50 17.09 1.23 10.48
C THR A 50 17.05 -0.29 10.27
N ASN A 51 17.58 -0.79 9.16
CA ASN A 51 17.65 -2.23 8.91
C ASN A 51 18.71 -2.87 9.84
N GLY A 52 18.33 -3.91 10.57
CA GLY A 52 19.14 -4.49 11.65
C GLY A 52 19.13 -3.66 12.94
N LEU A 53 18.29 -2.60 13.00
CA LEU A 53 18.30 -1.64 14.11
C LEU A 53 17.86 -2.24 15.43
N TYR A 54 16.88 -3.16 15.41
CA TYR A 54 16.39 -3.74 16.66
C TYR A 54 17.47 -4.56 17.39
N PRO A 55 18.20 -5.50 16.76
CA PRO A 55 19.37 -6.13 17.37
C PRO A 55 20.44 -5.13 17.84
N PHE A 56 20.74 -4.11 17.03
CA PHE A 56 21.67 -3.05 17.41
C PHE A 56 21.24 -2.30 18.67
N ILE A 57 19.94 -2.00 18.81
CA ILE A 57 19.37 -1.38 20.02
C ILE A 57 19.52 -2.31 21.24
N GLN A 58 19.24 -3.61 21.06
CA GLN A 58 19.39 -4.61 22.12
C GLN A 58 20.84 -4.74 22.60
N ASN A 59 21.78 -4.60 21.68
CA ASN A 59 23.23 -4.59 21.98
C ASN A 59 23.71 -3.32 22.72
N GLY A 60 22.80 -2.38 23.01
CA GLY A 60 23.18 -1.10 23.59
C GLY A 60 23.72 -0.08 22.57
N GLY A 61 23.52 -0.33 21.29
CA GLY A 61 24.11 0.40 20.18
C GLY A 61 23.89 1.91 20.20
N ARG A 62 24.88 2.65 19.75
CA ARG A 62 24.86 4.12 19.59
C ARG A 62 25.22 4.50 18.16
N MET A 63 24.51 5.48 17.63
CA MET A 63 24.63 5.93 16.25
C MET A 63 24.96 7.41 16.17
N ARG A 64 25.89 7.77 15.27
CA ARG A 64 26.27 9.17 14.96
C ARG A 64 26.26 9.38 13.47
N ILE A 65 25.52 10.38 13.01
CA ILE A 65 25.36 10.68 11.58
C ILE A 65 25.82 12.12 11.30
N VAL A 66 26.66 12.30 10.30
CA VAL A 66 26.92 13.60 9.69
C VAL A 66 26.32 13.58 8.28
N CYS A 67 25.52 14.57 7.95
CA CYS A 67 24.85 14.69 6.67
C CYS A 67 24.92 16.11 6.15
N SER A 68 24.52 16.34 4.90
CA SER A 68 24.39 17.66 4.32
C SER A 68 22.95 17.94 3.92
N VAL A 69 22.65 19.18 3.57
CA VAL A 69 21.38 19.61 3.00
C VAL A 69 21.62 20.23 1.63
N ASN A 70 20.64 20.11 0.73
CA ASN A 70 20.72 20.72 -0.60
C ASN A 70 20.43 22.22 -0.49
N LEU A 71 21.43 23.03 -0.83
CA LEU A 71 21.31 24.49 -0.94
C LEU A 71 21.02 24.86 -2.40
N SER A 72 19.98 25.67 -2.63
CA SER A 72 19.74 26.28 -3.92
C SER A 72 20.68 27.48 -4.11
N PRO A 73 20.87 27.96 -5.35
CA PRO A 73 21.65 29.22 -5.58
C PRO A 73 21.09 30.41 -4.82
N GLU A 74 19.77 30.43 -4.52
CA GLU A 74 19.16 31.49 -3.72
C GLU A 74 19.50 31.37 -2.24
N ASP A 75 19.53 30.13 -1.71
CA ASP A 75 19.98 29.86 -0.34
C ASP A 75 21.44 30.31 -0.13
N GLU A 76 22.31 30.01 -1.11
CA GLU A 76 23.72 30.45 -1.09
C GLU A 76 23.83 31.98 -1.09
N ARG A 77 23.00 32.69 -1.87
CA ARG A 77 22.95 34.16 -1.87
C ARG A 77 22.49 34.74 -0.53
N GLN A 78 21.47 34.14 0.08
CA GLN A 78 20.96 34.59 1.38
C GLN A 78 22.02 34.46 2.47
N ILE A 79 22.75 33.33 2.48
CA ILE A 79 23.88 33.13 3.40
C ILE A 79 24.95 34.20 3.17
N ALA A 80 25.30 34.47 1.91
CA ALA A 80 26.28 35.50 1.55
C ALA A 80 25.85 36.94 1.97
N LEU A 81 24.54 37.18 2.05
CA LEU A 81 23.97 38.43 2.55
C LEU A 81 23.89 38.52 4.08
N GLY A 82 24.37 37.48 4.80
CA GLY A 82 24.44 37.46 6.25
C GLY A 82 23.19 36.95 6.95
N TYR A 83 22.30 36.24 6.24
CA TYR A 83 21.21 35.52 6.87
C TYR A 83 21.78 34.39 7.73
N ASP A 84 21.14 34.17 8.88
CA ASP A 84 21.59 33.11 9.80
C ASP A 84 21.38 31.71 9.17
N ILE A 85 22.47 31.04 8.87
CA ILE A 85 22.48 29.69 8.29
C ILE A 85 21.67 28.68 9.13
N ARG A 86 21.52 28.91 10.44
CA ARG A 86 20.74 28.03 11.32
C ARG A 86 19.25 28.06 10.97
N HIS A 87 18.68 29.23 10.69
CA HIS A 87 17.29 29.35 10.24
C HIS A 87 17.07 28.64 8.90
N LEU A 88 18.01 28.84 7.99
CA LEU A 88 17.92 28.15 6.69
C LEU A 88 17.98 26.64 6.81
N LEU A 89 18.79 26.11 7.73
CA LEU A 89 18.82 24.68 8.03
C LEU A 89 17.52 24.18 8.67
N GLU A 90 16.87 24.99 9.52
CA GLU A 90 15.55 24.68 10.06
C GLU A 90 14.50 24.56 8.94
N ASP A 91 14.47 25.52 8.03
CA ASP A 91 13.52 25.54 6.90
C ASP A 91 13.70 24.35 5.94
N LYS A 92 14.92 23.83 5.79
CA LYS A 92 15.20 22.67 4.92
C LYS A 92 14.95 21.32 5.59
N ILE A 93 15.23 21.22 6.87
CA ILE A 93 15.17 19.93 7.60
C ILE A 93 13.77 19.67 8.18
N ASP A 94 13.05 20.69 8.59
CA ASP A 94 11.76 20.54 9.25
C ASP A 94 10.69 19.86 8.37
N PRO A 95 10.50 20.20 7.08
CA PRO A 95 9.58 19.50 6.20
C PRO A 95 9.94 18.01 6.00
N VAL A 96 11.25 17.70 5.90
CA VAL A 96 11.73 16.32 5.78
C VAL A 96 11.41 15.53 7.05
N THR A 97 11.63 16.13 8.22
CA THR A 97 11.31 15.53 9.52
C THR A 97 9.81 15.27 9.66
N GLN A 98 8.95 16.21 9.24
CA GLN A 98 7.51 16.03 9.29
C GLN A 98 7.07 14.89 8.36
N SER A 99 7.59 14.85 7.15
CA SER A 99 7.29 13.76 6.20
C SER A 99 7.66 12.38 6.76
N LEU A 100 8.78 12.26 7.49
CA LEU A 100 9.18 11.03 8.15
C LEU A 100 8.19 10.59 9.24
N ILE A 101 7.77 11.54 10.09
CA ILE A 101 6.81 11.25 11.17
C ILE A 101 5.48 10.79 10.59
N ASP A 102 5.03 11.41 9.50
CA ASP A 102 3.77 11.11 8.83
C ASP A 102 3.74 9.69 8.22
N LEU A 103 4.91 9.10 7.90
CA LEU A 103 5.00 7.71 7.45
C LEU A 103 4.61 6.70 8.53
N ASN A 104 4.76 7.04 9.81
CA ASN A 104 4.34 6.23 10.97
C ASN A 104 4.80 4.76 10.97
N ILE A 105 5.89 4.44 10.30
CA ILE A 105 6.45 3.07 10.19
C ILE A 105 7.33 2.71 11.39
N ALA A 106 7.47 1.40 11.65
CA ALA A 106 8.22 0.87 12.79
C ALA A 106 9.68 1.39 12.85
N ASN A 107 10.32 1.51 11.69
CA ASN A 107 11.68 2.02 11.58
C ASN A 107 11.81 3.47 12.05
N ILE A 108 10.90 4.33 11.66
CA ILE A 108 10.88 5.73 12.11
C ILE A 108 10.60 5.80 13.62
N LYS A 109 9.74 4.94 14.13
CA LYS A 109 9.50 4.85 15.58
C LYS A 109 10.77 4.46 16.34
N ASN A 110 11.53 3.51 15.84
CA ASN A 110 12.82 3.13 16.42
C ASN A 110 13.87 4.24 16.32
N LEU A 111 13.90 4.96 15.20
CA LEU A 111 14.73 6.16 15.06
C LEU A 111 14.38 7.23 16.09
N CYS A 112 13.09 7.55 16.23
CA CYS A 112 12.57 8.48 17.22
C CYS A 112 12.94 8.04 18.64
N TRP A 113 12.84 6.73 18.92
CA TRP A 113 13.22 6.14 20.20
C TRP A 113 14.73 6.32 20.47
N LEU A 114 15.60 6.07 19.49
CA LEU A 114 17.04 6.27 19.62
C LEU A 114 17.40 7.73 19.92
N ILE A 115 16.76 8.69 19.24
CA ILE A 115 16.96 10.12 19.47
C ILE A 115 16.50 10.51 20.89
N LYS A 116 15.31 10.04 21.33
CA LYS A 116 14.76 10.28 22.67
C LYS A 116 15.68 9.77 23.77
N ASN A 117 16.29 8.62 23.55
CA ASN A 117 17.17 7.97 24.51
C ASN A 117 18.65 8.36 24.37
N ASN A 118 18.97 9.40 23.59
CA ASN A 118 20.32 9.89 23.32
C ASN A 118 21.27 8.81 22.77
N ARG A 119 20.73 7.90 21.97
CA ARG A 119 21.49 6.84 21.27
C ARG A 119 21.69 7.13 19.78
N LEU A 120 21.05 8.13 19.25
CA LEU A 120 21.29 8.67 17.92
C LEU A 120 21.47 10.19 18.02
N ASP A 121 22.58 10.66 17.49
CA ASP A 121 22.87 12.06 17.27
C ASP A 121 23.15 12.34 15.80
N ILE A 122 22.61 13.49 15.30
CA ILE A 122 22.76 13.91 13.92
C ILE A 122 23.39 15.29 13.90
N LYS A 123 24.34 15.52 12.99
CA LYS A 123 24.93 16.83 12.71
C LYS A 123 24.89 17.14 11.22
N VAL A 124 24.82 18.42 10.88
CA VAL A 124 24.78 18.90 9.51
C VAL A 124 26.14 19.49 9.13
N CYS A 125 26.72 19.00 8.04
CA CYS A 125 28.00 19.46 7.52
C CYS A 125 27.81 20.20 6.19
N LEU A 126 28.48 21.35 6.06
CA LEU A 126 28.57 22.10 4.82
C LEU A 126 30.04 22.39 4.53
N ARG A 127 30.42 22.41 3.25
CA ARG A 127 31.75 22.77 2.81
C ARG A 127 31.81 24.29 2.58
N LYS A 128 32.64 24.99 3.31
CA LYS A 128 32.92 26.43 3.10
C LYS A 128 33.83 26.61 1.89
N ASP A 129 33.52 27.59 1.02
CA ASP A 129 34.41 27.93 -0.07
C ASP A 129 35.71 28.53 0.48
N PRO A 130 36.90 28.07 0.05
CA PRO A 130 38.18 28.59 0.52
C PRO A 130 38.42 30.05 0.09
N ASN A 131 37.82 30.49 -1.02
CA ASN A 131 38.03 31.79 -1.62
C ASN A 131 36.94 32.81 -1.26
N ASP A 132 35.78 32.34 -0.78
CA ASP A 132 34.65 33.17 -0.37
C ASP A 132 34.10 32.72 0.98
N SER A 133 34.32 33.50 2.01
CA SER A 133 33.92 33.17 3.37
C SER A 133 32.42 33.10 3.61
N GLY A 134 31.61 33.62 2.68
CA GLY A 134 30.15 33.61 2.74
C GLY A 134 29.50 32.47 1.95
N THR A 135 30.24 31.77 1.10
CA THR A 135 29.69 30.71 0.23
C THR A 135 29.90 29.33 0.82
N TYR A 136 28.81 28.53 0.80
CA TYR A 136 28.80 27.18 1.28
C TYR A 136 28.31 26.23 0.19
N HIS A 137 28.93 25.06 0.11
CA HIS A 137 28.63 24.00 -0.84
C HIS A 137 28.23 22.71 -0.13
N LEU A 138 27.64 21.78 -0.87
CA LEU A 138 27.27 20.46 -0.40
C LEU A 138 28.50 19.70 0.12
N PHE A 139 28.40 19.13 1.32
CA PHE A 139 29.31 18.09 1.78
C PHE A 139 28.95 16.77 1.10
N HIS A 140 29.92 16.06 0.50
CA HIS A 140 29.63 14.94 -0.38
C HIS A 140 30.41 13.67 -0.09
N GLU A 141 31.05 13.56 1.07
CA GLU A 141 31.72 12.31 1.46
C GLU A 141 30.68 11.23 1.85
N LYS A 142 30.95 9.98 1.47
CA LYS A 142 30.06 8.83 1.74
C LYS A 142 30.87 7.67 2.28
N PHE A 143 30.94 7.54 3.58
CA PHE A 143 31.60 6.42 4.24
C PHE A 143 30.89 6.09 5.56
N GLY A 144 31.05 4.84 6.01
CA GLY A 144 30.52 4.41 7.31
C GLY A 144 31.53 3.58 8.09
N ILE A 145 31.30 3.47 9.39
CA ILE A 145 32.14 2.75 10.32
C ILE A 145 31.23 2.00 11.29
N PHE A 146 31.42 0.70 11.39
CA PHE A 146 30.83 -0.15 12.41
C PHE A 146 31.89 -0.54 13.43
N LYS A 147 31.52 -0.60 14.71
CA LYS A 147 32.41 -1.10 15.78
C LYS A 147 31.67 -2.06 16.70
N ASP A 148 32.30 -3.14 17.07
CA ASP A 148 31.82 -4.09 18.08
C ASP A 148 32.34 -3.79 19.48
N ALA A 149 31.88 -4.58 20.46
CA ALA A 149 32.30 -4.44 21.87
C ALA A 149 33.77 -4.83 22.13
N ASP A 150 34.36 -5.61 21.23
CA ASP A 150 35.74 -6.10 21.34
C ASP A 150 36.77 -5.13 20.70
N GLY A 151 36.28 -4.00 20.13
CA GLY A 151 37.13 -3.00 19.46
C GLY A 151 37.45 -3.35 18.01
N ASN A 152 36.83 -4.38 17.43
CA ASN A 152 36.94 -4.61 16.01
C ASN A 152 36.12 -3.54 15.28
N ALA A 153 36.66 -3.05 14.17
CA ALA A 153 36.05 -1.99 13.38
C ALA A 153 36.13 -2.30 11.89
N ILE A 154 35.04 -1.98 11.21
CA ILE A 154 34.92 -2.03 9.76
C ILE A 154 34.66 -0.63 9.26
N SER A 155 35.33 -0.24 8.19
CA SER A 155 34.98 0.95 7.45
C SER A 155 34.63 0.62 6.01
N PHE A 156 33.67 1.31 5.45
CA PHE A 156 33.32 1.22 4.04
C PHE A 156 33.25 2.60 3.40
N LEU A 157 33.66 2.67 2.15
CA LEU A 157 33.76 3.90 1.36
C LEU A 157 33.25 3.64 -0.05
N GLY A 158 32.35 4.45 -0.55
CA GLY A 158 31.84 4.29 -1.92
C GLY A 158 30.92 5.39 -2.38
N SER A 159 30.32 5.19 -3.55
CA SER A 159 29.39 6.12 -4.16
C SER A 159 28.01 6.06 -3.50
N VAL A 160 27.71 5.01 -2.75
CA VAL A 160 26.38 4.71 -2.23
C VAL A 160 25.84 5.84 -1.35
N ASN A 161 24.88 6.57 -1.91
CA ASN A 161 23.97 7.38 -1.10
C ASN A 161 23.00 6.44 -0.40
N GLU A 162 22.67 6.73 0.84
CA GLU A 162 21.64 5.99 1.57
C GLU A 162 20.24 6.39 1.06
N THR A 163 20.01 6.15 -0.24
CA THR A 163 18.70 6.23 -0.88
C THR A 163 18.37 4.84 -1.42
N LEU A 164 17.10 4.50 -1.53
CA LEU A 164 16.68 3.23 -2.16
C LEU A 164 17.31 3.08 -3.54
N GLY A 165 17.36 4.19 -4.29
CA GLY A 165 18.01 4.24 -5.57
C GLY A 165 19.49 3.88 -5.52
N GLY A 166 20.22 4.27 -4.46
CA GLY A 166 21.64 3.98 -4.31
C GLY A 166 21.94 2.52 -3.96
N TRP A 167 21.04 1.87 -3.21
CA TRP A 167 21.26 0.49 -2.76
C TRP A 167 20.69 -0.58 -3.69
N ILE A 168 19.66 -0.24 -4.49
CA ILE A 168 18.91 -1.23 -5.28
C ILE A 168 18.88 -0.89 -6.79
N ASN A 169 18.91 0.42 -7.17
CA ASN A 169 18.58 0.84 -8.54
C ASN A 169 19.69 1.55 -9.31
N ASN A 170 20.79 1.93 -8.65
CA ASN A 170 21.95 2.52 -9.32
C ASN A 170 23.10 1.52 -9.31
N GLU A 171 23.95 1.55 -10.31
CA GLU A 171 25.25 0.85 -10.25
C GLU A 171 26.15 1.59 -9.26
N GLU A 172 26.04 1.21 -7.99
CA GLU A 172 26.80 1.76 -6.90
C GLU A 172 27.74 0.70 -6.36
N SER A 173 28.89 1.12 -5.85
CA SER A 173 29.86 0.22 -5.24
C SER A 173 30.50 0.82 -4.01
N PHE A 174 30.96 -0.02 -3.11
CA PHE A 174 31.79 0.40 -2.00
C PHE A 174 32.83 -0.65 -1.66
N GLU A 175 33.97 -0.16 -1.17
CA GLU A 175 35.07 -0.97 -0.65
C GLU A 175 34.96 -1.10 0.86
N VAL A 176 35.28 -2.29 1.38
CA VAL A 176 35.27 -2.62 2.81
C VAL A 176 36.70 -2.80 3.32
N SER A 177 36.95 -2.26 4.49
CA SER A 177 38.24 -2.46 5.18
C SER A 177 37.99 -2.84 6.64
N GLN A 178 38.76 -3.83 7.14
CA GLN A 178 38.66 -4.35 8.48
C GLN A 178 39.96 -4.03 9.27
N ASN A 179 39.84 -3.58 10.54
CA ASN A 179 41.00 -3.20 11.34
C ASN A 179 41.85 -4.39 11.84
N TRP A 180 41.32 -5.59 11.80
CA TRP A 180 42.04 -6.81 12.17
C TRP A 180 42.87 -7.42 11.03
N ILE A 181 42.76 -6.87 9.83
CA ILE A 181 43.63 -7.21 8.71
C ILE A 181 44.76 -6.19 8.65
N PRO A 182 46.03 -6.58 8.90
CA PRO A 182 47.13 -5.63 9.09
C PRO A 182 47.31 -4.61 7.95
N VAL A 183 47.13 -5.04 6.70
CA VAL A 183 47.25 -4.15 5.52
C VAL A 183 46.11 -3.17 5.36
N LEU A 184 44.96 -3.39 6.00
CA LEU A 184 43.77 -2.55 5.94
C LEU A 184 43.57 -1.69 7.20
N GLN A 185 44.25 -1.99 8.30
CA GLN A 185 44.12 -1.33 9.59
C GLN A 185 44.22 0.20 9.46
N SER A 186 45.27 0.69 8.81
CA SER A 186 45.49 2.13 8.61
C SER A 186 44.34 2.82 7.88
N ARG A 187 43.67 2.13 6.93
CA ARG A 187 42.52 2.69 6.22
C ARG A 187 41.32 2.89 7.16
N VAL A 188 41.07 1.95 8.05
CA VAL A 188 39.99 2.05 9.05
C VAL A 188 40.30 3.16 10.05
N GLU A 189 41.51 3.25 10.56
CA GLU A 189 41.93 4.29 11.50
C GLU A 189 41.82 5.70 10.91
N GLN A 190 42.21 5.89 9.65
CA GLN A 190 42.04 7.16 8.95
C GLN A 190 40.59 7.55 8.80
N LYS A 191 39.66 6.60 8.53
CA LYS A 191 38.21 6.86 8.43
C LYS A 191 37.64 7.23 9.81
N ILE A 192 38.06 6.55 10.87
CA ILE A 192 37.67 6.89 12.24
C ILE A 192 38.10 8.34 12.56
N GLN A 193 39.36 8.67 12.33
CA GLN A 193 39.89 10.01 12.57
C GLN A 193 39.20 11.07 11.70
N ARG A 194 38.86 10.72 10.45
CA ARG A 194 38.11 11.62 9.56
C ARG A 194 36.73 11.90 10.10
N PHE A 195 36.01 10.88 10.56
CA PHE A 195 34.68 11.03 11.14
C PHE A 195 34.71 11.89 12.40
N GLU A 196 35.65 11.65 13.33
CA GLU A 196 35.76 12.45 14.56
C GLU A 196 36.03 13.95 14.22
N ARG A 197 36.91 14.25 13.26
CA ARG A 197 37.14 15.63 12.84
C ARG A 197 35.93 16.28 12.22
N LEU A 198 35.11 15.53 11.45
CA LEU A 198 33.84 16.02 10.94
C LEU A 198 32.86 16.29 12.09
N TRP A 199 32.80 15.36 13.03
CA TRP A 199 31.93 15.44 14.19
C TRP A 199 32.24 16.64 15.08
N ASP A 200 33.51 16.89 15.33
CA ASP A 200 33.99 17.98 16.18
C ASP A 200 34.13 19.34 15.45
N GLY A 201 33.82 19.39 14.16
CA GLY A 201 33.94 20.61 13.35
C GLY A 201 35.37 21.07 13.08
N THR A 202 36.36 20.14 13.17
CA THR A 202 37.80 20.42 12.97
C THR A 202 38.31 19.91 11.62
N ALA A 203 37.43 19.60 10.68
CA ALA A 203 37.76 18.97 9.41
C ALA A 203 38.14 19.96 8.28
N GLY A 204 38.95 20.97 8.58
CA GLY A 204 39.43 21.95 7.60
C GLY A 204 38.34 22.93 7.14
N ASN A 205 37.99 22.91 5.87
CA ASN A 205 36.96 23.77 5.31
C ASN A 205 35.52 23.24 5.46
N ILE A 206 35.32 22.19 6.25
CA ILE A 206 33.98 21.68 6.59
C ILE A 206 33.52 22.32 7.89
N VAL A 207 32.34 22.92 7.86
CA VAL A 207 31.67 23.50 9.03
C VAL A 207 30.55 22.57 9.45
N THR A 208 30.47 22.29 10.74
CA THR A 208 29.49 21.37 11.32
C THR A 208 28.53 22.11 12.23
N PHE A 209 27.23 21.87 12.02
CA PHE A 209 26.12 22.45 12.77
C PHE A 209 25.37 21.34 13.51
N ASP A 210 24.80 21.68 14.66
CA ASP A 210 23.88 20.78 15.35
C ASP A 210 22.57 20.63 14.56
N PHE A 211 21.96 19.47 14.68
CA PHE A 211 20.64 19.22 14.11
C PHE A 211 19.60 20.17 14.71
N PRO A 212 18.67 20.76 13.91
CA PRO A 212 17.72 21.75 14.39
C PRO A 212 16.91 21.26 15.59
N LYS A 213 16.84 22.10 16.64
CA LYS A 213 16.15 21.74 17.88
C LYS A 213 14.65 21.47 17.69
N ALA A 214 13.98 22.24 16.86
CA ALA A 214 12.56 22.07 16.56
C ALA A 214 12.28 20.69 15.95
N SER A 215 13.05 20.30 14.93
CA SER A 215 12.95 19.00 14.27
C SER A 215 13.30 17.83 15.22
N ARG A 216 14.33 18.01 16.07
CA ARG A 216 14.68 17.04 17.10
C ARG A 216 13.53 16.84 18.10
N LEU A 217 12.87 17.89 18.52
CA LEU A 217 11.73 17.83 19.45
C LEU A 217 10.53 17.11 18.82
N LYS A 218 10.24 17.36 17.57
CA LYS A 218 9.18 16.64 16.83
C LYS A 218 9.43 15.12 16.82
N LEU A 219 10.66 14.69 16.50
CA LEU A 219 11.03 13.27 16.54
C LEU A 219 10.89 12.67 17.94
N ILE A 220 11.32 13.39 18.99
CA ILE A 220 11.19 12.94 20.37
C ILE A 220 9.72 12.77 20.79
N GLN A 221 8.84 13.69 20.40
CA GLN A 221 7.40 13.63 20.70
C GLN A 221 6.70 12.43 20.07
N ASN A 222 7.21 11.96 18.92
CA ASN A 222 6.67 10.81 18.20
C ASN A 222 7.37 9.48 18.54
N ALA A 223 8.28 9.49 19.53
CA ALA A 223 8.98 8.30 19.95
C ALA A 223 8.08 7.37 20.79
N PRO A 224 8.06 6.06 20.50
CA PRO A 224 7.35 5.09 21.32
C PRO A 224 7.99 4.95 22.71
N GLU A 225 7.28 4.32 23.63
CA GLU A 225 7.79 4.04 24.98
C GLU A 225 8.92 3.00 24.96
N HIS A 226 8.74 1.98 24.14
CA HIS A 226 9.71 0.90 23.91
C HIS A 226 10.07 0.80 22.43
N PRO A 227 11.31 0.32 22.09
CA PRO A 227 11.66 0.07 20.70
C PRO A 227 10.72 -0.99 20.12
N VAL A 228 10.33 -0.79 18.88
CA VAL A 228 9.44 -1.72 18.16
C VAL A 228 10.30 -2.88 17.67
N ASP A 229 9.96 -4.10 18.08
CA ASP A 229 10.59 -5.29 17.53
C ASP A 229 10.22 -5.42 16.06
N TYR A 230 11.20 -5.12 15.22
CA TYR A 230 11.06 -5.14 13.78
C TYR A 230 12.11 -6.06 13.18
N ILE A 231 11.66 -7.23 12.76
CA ILE A 231 12.51 -8.13 11.99
C ILE A 231 12.51 -7.63 10.54
N TYR A 232 13.62 -7.01 10.14
CA TYR A 232 13.84 -6.62 8.76
C TYR A 232 13.84 -7.86 7.85
N ARG A 233 12.96 -7.83 6.87
CA ARG A 233 12.83 -8.88 5.87
C ARG A 233 12.93 -8.27 4.50
N VAL A 234 14.16 -8.08 4.03
CA VAL A 234 14.44 -7.94 2.63
C VAL A 234 14.74 -9.30 2.05
N SER A 235 13.80 -9.80 1.42
CA SER A 235 13.93 -10.52 0.19
C SER A 235 12.70 -10.19 -0.61
N ALA A 236 12.83 -10.10 -1.90
CA ALA A 236 11.71 -10.02 -2.78
C ALA A 236 10.40 -10.47 -2.12
N GLY A 237 9.65 -9.52 -1.60
CA GLY A 237 8.24 -9.53 -1.38
C GLY A 237 7.53 -10.71 -0.75
N ILE A 238 8.14 -11.54 0.10
CA ILE A 238 7.39 -12.62 0.75
C ILE A 238 7.60 -12.56 2.24
N HIS A 239 6.50 -12.29 2.98
CA HIS A 239 6.47 -12.50 4.42
C HIS A 239 6.88 -13.96 4.69
N PRO A 240 7.88 -14.26 5.56
CA PRO A 240 8.39 -15.64 5.74
C PRO A 240 7.33 -16.60 6.30
N ASN A 241 6.26 -16.10 6.89
CA ASN A 241 5.11 -16.90 7.30
C ASN A 241 4.01 -16.98 6.21
N PHE A 242 4.18 -16.29 5.07
CA PHE A 242 3.27 -16.43 3.94
C PHE A 242 3.67 -17.68 3.15
N LYS A 243 2.80 -18.68 3.19
CA LYS A 243 2.89 -19.85 2.31
C LYS A 243 1.78 -19.71 1.27
N PRO A 244 2.14 -19.53 -0.01
CA PRO A 244 1.13 -19.43 -1.05
C PRO A 244 0.33 -20.74 -1.13
N ARG A 245 -0.97 -20.61 -1.36
CA ARG A 245 -1.83 -21.72 -1.76
C ARG A 245 -1.48 -22.11 -3.20
N SER A 246 -1.81 -23.36 -3.62
CA SER A 246 -1.62 -23.81 -5.01
C SER A 246 -2.20 -22.82 -6.02
N CYS A 247 -3.44 -22.40 -5.82
CA CYS A 247 -4.13 -21.45 -6.69
C CYS A 247 -3.46 -20.06 -6.75
N GLN A 248 -2.77 -19.63 -5.69
CA GLN A 248 -2.03 -18.37 -5.67
C GLN A 248 -0.70 -18.49 -6.43
N GLU A 249 -0.07 -19.66 -6.34
CA GLU A 249 1.11 -19.99 -7.13
C GLU A 249 0.77 -20.04 -8.63
N ASP A 250 -0.34 -20.69 -8.98
CA ASP A 250 -0.82 -20.77 -10.36
C ASP A 250 -1.21 -19.39 -10.91
N ALA A 251 -1.87 -18.54 -10.12
CA ALA A 251 -2.22 -17.17 -10.49
C ALA A 251 -0.96 -16.33 -10.78
N LYS A 252 0.04 -16.41 -9.90
CA LYS A 252 1.34 -15.76 -10.10
C LYS A 252 2.01 -16.25 -11.39
N ASN A 253 2.06 -17.57 -11.60
CA ASN A 253 2.66 -18.13 -12.80
C ASN A 253 1.91 -17.69 -14.08
N ALA A 254 0.58 -17.65 -14.05
CA ALA A 254 -0.22 -17.14 -15.15
C ALA A 254 0.11 -15.66 -15.45
N PHE A 255 0.27 -14.82 -14.45
CA PHE A 255 0.64 -13.42 -14.58
C PHE A 255 2.03 -13.25 -15.21
N LEU A 256 3.04 -14.00 -14.75
CA LEU A 256 4.40 -13.95 -15.27
C LEU A 256 4.48 -14.43 -16.74
N GLN A 257 3.67 -15.46 -17.10
CA GLN A 257 3.64 -16.03 -18.48
C GLN A 257 2.85 -15.19 -19.48
N LYS A 258 1.99 -14.27 -19.00
CA LYS A 258 1.08 -13.46 -19.82
C LYS A 258 1.48 -11.98 -19.84
N ASP A 259 2.76 -11.72 -20.06
CA ASP A 259 3.35 -10.38 -20.20
C ASP A 259 2.96 -9.42 -19.06
N PHE A 260 2.90 -9.93 -17.84
CA PHE A 260 2.58 -9.17 -16.62
C PHE A 260 1.22 -8.45 -16.68
N SER A 261 0.28 -8.99 -17.42
CA SER A 261 -1.09 -8.48 -17.55
C SER A 261 -2.08 -9.63 -17.41
N CYS A 262 -2.85 -9.70 -16.31
CA CYS A 262 -3.77 -10.82 -16.08
C CYS A 262 -4.96 -10.42 -15.24
N LEU A 263 -6.13 -10.92 -15.62
CA LEU A 263 -7.36 -10.84 -14.86
C LEU A 263 -7.54 -12.12 -14.03
N PHE A 264 -7.44 -12.02 -12.72
CA PHE A 264 -7.64 -13.13 -11.79
C PHE A 264 -9.12 -13.32 -11.49
N MET A 265 -9.74 -14.29 -12.15
CA MET A 265 -11.12 -14.71 -11.94
C MET A 265 -11.14 -15.79 -10.85
N MET A 266 -11.02 -15.37 -9.60
CA MET A 266 -10.89 -16.28 -8.47
C MET A 266 -12.10 -16.19 -7.54
N ALA A 267 -12.53 -17.32 -7.01
CA ALA A 267 -13.63 -17.40 -6.07
C ALA A 267 -13.38 -16.51 -4.82
N THR A 268 -14.44 -15.92 -4.27
CA THR A 268 -14.37 -15.20 -3.00
C THR A 268 -13.86 -16.15 -1.90
N GLY A 269 -12.98 -15.67 -1.01
CA GLY A 269 -12.36 -16.51 0.03
C GLY A 269 -11.14 -17.33 -0.41
N SER A 270 -10.83 -17.41 -1.73
CA SER A 270 -9.62 -18.09 -2.22
C SER A 270 -8.32 -17.33 -1.93
N GLY A 271 -8.41 -16.06 -1.51
CA GLY A 271 -7.26 -15.20 -1.23
C GLY A 271 -6.75 -14.43 -2.44
N LYS A 272 -7.66 -13.88 -3.26
CA LYS A 272 -7.36 -13.05 -4.45
C LYS A 272 -6.36 -11.93 -4.16
N THR A 273 -6.59 -11.15 -3.11
CA THR A 273 -5.74 -10.03 -2.67
C THR A 273 -4.30 -10.48 -2.45
N LYS A 274 -4.14 -11.58 -1.70
CA LYS A 274 -2.81 -12.18 -1.44
C LYS A 274 -2.17 -12.75 -2.69
N ALA A 275 -2.96 -13.32 -3.61
CA ALA A 275 -2.46 -13.79 -4.91
C ALA A 275 -1.89 -12.64 -5.74
N ALA A 276 -2.59 -11.49 -5.80
CA ALA A 276 -2.13 -10.30 -6.51
C ALA A 276 -0.87 -9.72 -5.88
N MET A 277 -0.84 -9.55 -4.57
CA MET A 277 0.35 -9.06 -3.87
C MET A 277 1.54 -10.01 -4.04
N TYR A 278 1.30 -11.32 -3.98
CA TYR A 278 2.33 -12.32 -4.24
C TYR A 278 2.87 -12.23 -5.66
N ALA A 279 2.02 -12.06 -6.67
CA ALA A 279 2.43 -11.90 -8.06
C ALA A 279 3.25 -10.62 -8.27
N ILE A 280 2.80 -9.48 -7.73
CA ILE A 280 3.53 -8.20 -7.82
C ILE A 280 4.87 -8.27 -7.07
N SER A 281 4.94 -9.01 -5.97
CA SER A 281 6.18 -9.15 -5.20
C SER A 281 7.30 -9.90 -5.95
N GLN A 282 6.97 -10.57 -7.05
CA GLN A 282 7.95 -11.25 -7.90
C GLN A 282 8.55 -10.33 -8.96
N ILE A 283 8.13 -9.07 -8.99
CA ILE A 283 8.57 -8.09 -9.99
C ILE A 283 9.35 -6.97 -9.32
N ASP A 284 10.51 -6.71 -9.87
CA ASP A 284 11.29 -5.50 -9.66
C ASP A 284 11.65 -4.99 -11.08
N PRO A 285 11.33 -3.78 -11.48
CA PRO A 285 11.58 -2.52 -10.75
C PRO A 285 10.38 -1.53 -10.72
N TRP A 286 9.19 -1.91 -10.31
CA TRP A 286 8.12 -0.92 -10.21
C TRP A 286 8.43 0.14 -9.11
N LYS A 287 7.95 1.38 -9.33
CA LYS A 287 8.08 2.51 -8.40
C LYS A 287 6.75 2.96 -7.85
N LEU A 288 5.70 2.86 -8.65
CA LEU A 288 4.33 3.17 -8.26
C LEU A 288 3.48 1.90 -8.37
N LEU A 289 2.86 1.49 -7.29
CA LEU A 289 1.76 0.53 -7.30
C LEU A 289 0.47 1.25 -6.94
N LEU A 290 -0.43 1.36 -7.91
CA LEU A 290 -1.78 1.90 -7.70
C LEU A 290 -2.75 0.73 -7.47
N ILE A 291 -3.42 0.74 -6.32
CA ILE A 291 -4.46 -0.21 -5.96
C ILE A 291 -5.80 0.52 -5.96
N CYS A 292 -6.71 0.13 -6.87
CA CYS A 292 -8.05 0.67 -6.96
C CYS A 292 -9.04 -0.28 -6.31
N VAL A 293 -9.85 0.24 -5.38
CA VAL A 293 -10.84 -0.52 -4.62
C VAL A 293 -12.22 0.14 -4.69
N PRO A 294 -13.33 -0.61 -4.54
CA PRO A 294 -14.67 -0.03 -4.60
C PRO A 294 -15.07 0.79 -3.38
N SER A 295 -14.54 0.52 -2.19
CA SER A 295 -14.98 1.16 -0.95
C SER A 295 -13.85 1.57 -0.01
N LEU A 296 -14.15 2.44 0.96
CA LEU A 296 -13.18 2.91 1.97
C LEU A 296 -12.80 1.80 2.95
N GLU A 297 -13.72 0.90 3.24
CA GLU A 297 -13.47 -0.25 4.12
C GLU A 297 -12.37 -1.15 3.53
N LEU A 298 -12.37 -1.31 2.20
CA LEU A 298 -11.34 -2.07 1.50
C LEU A 298 -9.98 -1.35 1.46
N VAL A 299 -9.95 -0.02 1.53
CA VAL A 299 -8.68 0.72 1.65
C VAL A 299 -7.91 0.29 2.90
N GLU A 300 -8.58 0.16 4.05
CA GLU A 300 -7.96 -0.27 5.30
C GLU A 300 -7.54 -1.76 5.27
N GLN A 301 -8.37 -2.59 4.64
CA GLN A 301 -8.04 -4.01 4.49
C GLN A 301 -6.81 -4.21 3.59
N TRP A 302 -6.75 -3.51 2.46
CA TRP A 302 -5.62 -3.57 1.55
C TRP A 302 -4.33 -3.05 2.16
N GLU A 303 -4.38 -2.03 3.02
CA GLU A 303 -3.22 -1.55 3.77
C GLU A 303 -2.58 -2.67 4.60
N ALA A 304 -3.41 -3.44 5.32
CA ALA A 304 -2.93 -4.58 6.10
C ALA A 304 -2.32 -5.69 5.22
N ASP A 305 -2.95 -5.98 4.09
CA ASP A 305 -2.44 -6.99 3.14
C ASP A 305 -1.16 -6.50 2.44
N VAL A 306 -1.03 -5.22 2.11
CA VAL A 306 0.21 -4.64 1.57
C VAL A 306 1.35 -4.76 2.58
N HIS A 307 1.12 -4.41 3.84
CA HIS A 307 2.14 -4.53 4.90
C HIS A 307 2.56 -5.98 5.18
N LEU A 308 1.73 -6.96 4.83
CA LEU A 308 2.11 -8.37 4.91
C LEU A 308 3.26 -8.72 3.93
N PHE A 309 3.31 -8.07 2.77
CA PHE A 309 4.32 -8.30 1.73
C PHE A 309 5.43 -7.26 1.76
N TYR A 310 5.10 -6.02 2.07
CA TYR A 310 6.00 -4.87 2.10
C TYR A 310 5.83 -4.11 3.42
N PRO A 311 6.40 -4.61 4.53
CA PRO A 311 6.19 -4.04 5.86
C PRO A 311 6.52 -2.55 5.99
N ASP A 312 7.52 -2.09 5.25
CA ASP A 312 8.09 -0.73 5.36
C ASP A 312 7.74 0.19 4.20
N ILE A 313 6.89 -0.28 3.29
CA ILE A 313 6.59 0.52 2.11
C ILE A 313 5.75 1.74 2.49
N THR A 314 6.03 2.85 1.82
CA THR A 314 5.18 4.03 1.92
C THR A 314 3.82 3.75 1.30
N ILE A 315 2.75 3.85 2.09
CA ILE A 315 1.38 3.72 1.64
C ILE A 315 0.70 5.08 1.68
N ILE A 316 0.12 5.49 0.56
CA ILE A 316 -0.68 6.71 0.44
C ILE A 316 -2.14 6.31 0.21
N LYS A 317 -3.01 6.66 1.15
CA LYS A 317 -4.45 6.43 1.02
C LYS A 317 -5.12 7.65 0.38
N CYS A 318 -5.91 7.43 -0.67
CA CYS A 318 -6.61 8.48 -1.40
C CYS A 318 -8.13 8.32 -1.28
N GLY A 319 -8.81 9.43 -1.00
CA GLY A 319 -10.25 9.49 -0.80
C GLY A 319 -10.62 10.36 0.40
N SER A 320 -11.91 10.67 0.58
CA SER A 320 -12.40 11.26 1.82
C SER A 320 -12.53 10.12 2.85
N PRO A 321 -11.88 10.15 4.02
CA PRO A 321 -11.35 11.30 4.76
C PRO A 321 -9.85 11.62 4.58
N TYR A 322 -9.11 10.92 3.73
CA TYR A 322 -7.63 10.99 3.65
C TYR A 322 -7.09 12.23 2.88
N ARG A 323 -7.68 13.42 3.12
CA ARG A 323 -7.34 14.66 2.36
C ARG A 323 -5.89 15.11 2.52
N GLY A 324 -5.26 14.85 3.67
CA GLY A 324 -3.86 15.23 3.93
C GLY A 324 -2.84 14.53 3.02
N HIS A 325 -3.17 13.36 2.51
CA HIS A 325 -2.29 12.59 1.62
C HIS A 325 -2.10 13.20 0.22
N LYS A 326 -2.90 14.19 -0.18
CA LYS A 326 -2.69 14.92 -1.44
C LYS A 326 -1.36 15.65 -1.47
N GLU A 327 -0.94 16.27 -0.38
CA GLU A 327 0.34 16.99 -0.31
C GLU A 327 1.51 16.00 -0.33
N LEU A 328 1.39 14.87 0.37
CA LEU A 328 2.40 13.83 0.33
C LEU A 328 2.54 13.26 -1.09
N LEU A 329 1.44 12.92 -1.75
CA LEU A 329 1.45 12.45 -3.13
C LEU A 329 2.06 13.50 -4.08
N LYS A 330 1.74 14.80 -3.87
CA LYS A 330 2.30 15.90 -4.65
C LYS A 330 3.81 16.00 -4.49
N SER A 331 4.36 15.87 -3.29
CA SER A 331 5.79 15.90 -3.03
C SER A 331 6.53 14.74 -3.69
N LEU A 332 6.00 13.53 -3.59
CA LEU A 332 6.59 12.33 -4.18
C LEU A 332 6.61 12.37 -5.72
N THR A 333 5.56 12.89 -6.34
CA THR A 333 5.49 12.98 -7.82
C THR A 333 6.42 14.05 -8.40
N GLN A 334 6.76 15.11 -7.65
CA GLN A 334 7.77 16.07 -8.09
C GLN A 334 9.16 15.43 -8.23
N ALA A 335 9.45 14.43 -7.42
CA ALA A 335 10.69 13.65 -7.47
C ALA A 335 10.63 12.45 -8.44
N ARG A 336 9.60 12.31 -9.28
CA ARG A 336 9.39 11.19 -10.22
C ARG A 336 9.37 9.81 -9.55
N PHE A 337 8.75 9.70 -8.38
CA PHE A 337 8.72 8.46 -7.59
C PHE A 337 10.13 7.88 -7.39
N PRO A 338 11.02 8.55 -6.63
CA PRO A 338 12.39 8.06 -6.42
C PRO A 338 12.44 6.72 -5.70
N GLU A 339 11.38 6.40 -4.94
CA GLU A 339 11.22 5.20 -4.13
C GLU A 339 9.97 4.43 -4.53
N GLN A 340 9.88 3.16 -4.15
CA GLN A 340 8.66 2.39 -4.28
C GLN A 340 7.58 2.97 -3.36
N VAL A 341 6.41 3.21 -3.91
CA VAL A 341 5.25 3.71 -3.18
C VAL A 341 3.99 2.96 -3.60
N VAL A 342 3.17 2.61 -2.61
CA VAL A 342 1.84 2.06 -2.85
C VAL A 342 0.81 3.14 -2.62
N VAL A 343 -0.08 3.31 -3.57
CA VAL A 343 -1.23 4.20 -3.45
C VAL A 343 -2.49 3.34 -3.44
N ILE A 344 -3.27 3.42 -2.37
CA ILE A 344 -4.57 2.75 -2.27
C ILE A 344 -5.65 3.80 -2.40
N SER A 345 -6.51 3.65 -3.39
CA SER A 345 -7.54 4.63 -3.73
C SER A 345 -8.87 3.97 -4.04
N THR A 346 -9.97 4.61 -3.65
CA THR A 346 -11.25 4.22 -4.22
C THR A 346 -11.32 4.59 -5.70
N TYR A 347 -12.12 3.87 -6.50
CA TYR A 347 -12.33 4.20 -7.93
C TYR A 347 -12.74 5.66 -8.11
N ASP A 348 -13.68 6.15 -7.28
CA ASP A 348 -14.16 7.54 -7.32
C ASP A 348 -13.06 8.57 -7.10
N SER A 349 -12.08 8.25 -6.28
CA SER A 349 -10.95 9.14 -6.04
C SER A 349 -9.89 9.02 -7.12
N ALA A 350 -9.54 7.79 -7.52
CA ALA A 350 -8.49 7.52 -8.51
C ALA A 350 -8.78 8.15 -9.88
N GLN A 351 -10.06 8.21 -10.28
CA GLN A 351 -10.52 8.80 -11.54
C GLN A 351 -10.56 10.32 -11.55
N GLY A 352 -10.38 10.98 -10.40
CA GLY A 352 -10.41 12.45 -10.32
C GLY A 352 -9.26 13.11 -11.07
N ASP A 353 -9.48 14.26 -11.71
CA ASP A 353 -8.52 14.95 -12.57
C ASP A 353 -7.15 15.16 -11.93
N PHE A 354 -7.12 15.54 -10.64
CA PHE A 354 -5.87 15.70 -9.89
C PHE A 354 -5.07 14.39 -9.86
N TYR A 355 -5.71 13.28 -9.56
CA TYR A 355 -5.05 11.99 -9.45
C TYR A 355 -4.68 11.43 -10.83
N MET A 356 -5.58 11.51 -11.80
CA MET A 356 -5.30 11.09 -13.18
C MET A 356 -4.07 11.81 -13.76
N ALA A 357 -3.93 13.12 -13.51
CA ALA A 357 -2.75 13.88 -13.92
C ALA A 357 -1.45 13.35 -13.28
N LYS A 358 -1.53 12.72 -12.10
CA LYS A 358 -0.39 12.11 -11.43
C LYS A 358 -0.07 10.72 -11.98
N TRP A 359 -1.09 9.89 -12.18
CA TRP A 359 -0.89 8.55 -12.74
C TRP A 359 -0.28 8.60 -14.14
N ARG A 360 -0.69 9.56 -14.98
CA ARG A 360 -0.13 9.77 -16.33
C ARG A 360 1.34 10.21 -16.33
N GLN A 361 1.91 10.67 -15.21
CA GLN A 361 3.33 11.02 -15.09
C GLN A 361 4.21 9.80 -14.79
N ALA A 362 3.64 8.69 -14.35
CA ALA A 362 4.38 7.47 -14.07
C ALA A 362 4.90 6.85 -15.39
N LYS A 363 6.16 6.43 -15.38
CA LYS A 363 6.71 5.69 -16.53
C LYS A 363 6.08 4.30 -16.59
N PRO A 364 5.62 3.84 -17.75
CA PRO A 364 4.97 2.55 -17.89
C PRO A 364 5.74 1.39 -17.25
N GLU A 365 7.04 1.30 -17.49
CA GLU A 365 7.93 0.25 -17.00
C GLU A 365 8.15 0.29 -15.47
N GLN A 366 7.75 1.36 -14.81
CA GLN A 366 7.83 1.55 -13.35
C GLN A 366 6.45 1.61 -12.68
N PHE A 367 5.40 1.35 -13.43
CA PHE A 367 4.03 1.48 -12.97
C PHE A 367 3.33 0.13 -12.91
N ALA A 368 2.88 -0.25 -11.71
CA ALA A 368 2.04 -1.41 -11.44
C ALA A 368 0.64 -0.96 -11.03
N MET A 369 -0.38 -1.69 -11.44
CA MET A 369 -1.77 -1.40 -11.12
C MET A 369 -2.52 -2.67 -10.73
N ILE A 370 -3.21 -2.64 -9.59
CA ILE A 370 -4.15 -3.67 -9.15
C ILE A 370 -5.54 -3.04 -9.09
N CYS A 371 -6.52 -3.68 -9.71
CA CYS A 371 -7.92 -3.27 -9.67
C CYS A 371 -8.73 -4.35 -8.97
N ASP A 372 -9.13 -4.08 -7.72
CA ASP A 372 -10.02 -4.99 -6.98
C ASP A 372 -11.48 -4.77 -7.39
N GLU A 373 -12.26 -5.85 -7.43
CA GLU A 373 -13.60 -5.87 -8.01
C GLU A 373 -13.64 -5.10 -9.35
N VAL A 374 -12.80 -5.56 -10.27
CA VAL A 374 -12.45 -4.88 -11.53
C VAL A 374 -13.65 -4.51 -12.41
N HIS A 375 -14.81 -5.15 -12.20
CA HIS A 375 -16.05 -4.79 -12.91
C HIS A 375 -16.45 -3.32 -12.68
N ASN A 376 -16.01 -2.69 -11.55
CA ASN A 376 -16.22 -1.27 -11.29
C ASN A 376 -15.45 -0.36 -12.27
N MET A 377 -14.31 -0.83 -12.78
CA MET A 377 -13.53 -0.10 -13.79
C MET A 377 -14.28 0.08 -15.13
N GLY A 378 -15.22 -0.81 -15.43
CA GLY A 378 -16.08 -0.72 -16.63
C GLY A 378 -17.14 0.38 -16.56
N ALA A 379 -17.41 0.97 -15.40
CA ALA A 379 -18.38 2.07 -15.29
C ALA A 379 -17.91 3.30 -16.11
N PRO A 380 -18.84 4.04 -16.77
CA PRO A 380 -18.48 5.12 -17.68
C PRO A 380 -17.50 6.14 -17.11
N LYS A 381 -17.61 6.48 -15.84
CA LYS A 381 -16.69 7.41 -15.15
C LYS A 381 -15.30 6.80 -14.92
N SER A 382 -15.23 5.52 -14.57
CA SER A 382 -13.97 4.85 -14.21
C SER A 382 -13.19 4.36 -15.44
N GLN A 383 -13.77 4.37 -16.63
CA GLN A 383 -13.11 3.96 -17.88
C GLN A 383 -11.85 4.76 -18.19
N CYS A 384 -11.74 6.01 -17.71
CA CYS A 384 -10.52 6.81 -17.86
C CYS A 384 -9.27 6.13 -17.25
N LEU A 385 -9.45 5.26 -16.26
CA LEU A 385 -8.35 4.49 -15.68
C LEU A 385 -7.75 3.47 -16.67
N MET A 386 -8.52 3.04 -17.67
CA MET A 386 -8.02 2.15 -18.75
C MET A 386 -7.17 2.89 -19.79
N GLU A 387 -7.14 4.24 -19.76
CA GLU A 387 -6.23 5.05 -20.57
C GLU A 387 -4.80 5.06 -20.00
N LEU A 388 -4.63 4.64 -18.76
CA LEU A 388 -3.32 4.48 -18.13
C LEU A 388 -2.60 3.29 -18.75
N ASN A 389 -1.29 3.37 -18.86
CA ASN A 389 -0.47 2.31 -19.45
C ASN A 389 0.54 1.72 -18.44
N PRO A 390 0.08 1.05 -17.37
CA PRO A 390 0.98 0.34 -16.46
C PRO A 390 1.56 -0.90 -17.16
N ALA A 391 2.88 -1.13 -17.02
CA ALA A 391 3.49 -2.35 -17.54
C ALA A 391 3.02 -3.61 -16.78
N TYR A 392 2.67 -3.46 -15.50
CA TYR A 392 2.26 -4.55 -14.62
C TYR A 392 0.82 -4.32 -14.20
N ARG A 393 -0.12 -5.18 -14.62
CA ARG A 393 -1.54 -4.98 -14.32
C ARG A 393 -2.25 -6.26 -13.92
N ILE A 394 -2.94 -6.22 -12.79
CA ILE A 394 -3.74 -7.32 -12.26
C ILE A 394 -5.16 -6.81 -12.00
N GLY A 395 -6.15 -7.49 -12.54
CA GLY A 395 -7.55 -7.31 -12.19
C GLY A 395 -8.01 -8.43 -11.28
N LEU A 396 -8.80 -8.12 -10.27
CA LEU A 396 -9.38 -9.11 -9.36
C LEU A 396 -10.89 -9.07 -9.46
N SER A 397 -11.53 -10.21 -9.69
CA SER A 397 -12.97 -10.37 -9.56
C SER A 397 -13.33 -11.85 -9.52
N ALA A 398 -14.40 -12.21 -8.82
CA ALA A 398 -15.05 -13.51 -9.00
C ALA A 398 -15.90 -13.54 -10.28
N THR A 399 -16.43 -12.37 -10.66
CA THR A 399 -17.36 -12.19 -11.80
C THR A 399 -17.00 -10.90 -12.55
N PRO A 400 -16.01 -10.94 -13.46
CA PRO A 400 -15.53 -9.73 -14.14
C PRO A 400 -16.52 -9.13 -15.13
N ARG A 401 -17.51 -9.91 -15.59
CA ARG A 401 -18.54 -9.46 -16.50
C ARG A 401 -19.57 -8.59 -15.76
N ARG A 402 -19.85 -7.45 -16.31
CA ARG A 402 -20.89 -6.53 -15.80
C ARG A 402 -22.26 -6.98 -16.26
N ASN A 403 -23.22 -6.99 -15.35
CA ASN A 403 -24.60 -7.29 -15.70
C ASN A 403 -25.16 -6.20 -16.63
N PHE A 404 -25.68 -6.59 -17.78
CA PHE A 404 -26.29 -5.70 -18.78
C PHE A 404 -25.35 -4.63 -19.38
N ASP A 405 -24.03 -4.81 -19.29
CA ASP A 405 -23.01 -3.92 -19.86
C ASP A 405 -21.90 -4.75 -20.53
N GLU A 406 -22.19 -5.25 -21.73
CA GLU A 406 -21.24 -6.04 -22.51
C GLU A 406 -20.06 -5.20 -22.98
N ILE A 407 -20.31 -3.92 -23.34
CA ILE A 407 -19.26 -2.99 -23.81
C ILE A 407 -18.25 -2.72 -22.70
N GLY A 408 -18.72 -2.41 -21.49
CA GLY A 408 -17.85 -2.23 -20.34
C GLY A 408 -17.06 -3.48 -19.99
N SER A 409 -17.67 -4.67 -20.11
CA SER A 409 -17.04 -5.96 -19.88
C SER A 409 -15.94 -6.25 -20.90
N GLU A 410 -16.18 -5.96 -22.18
CA GLU A 410 -15.21 -6.14 -23.26
C GLU A 410 -14.01 -5.18 -23.10
N LYS A 411 -14.25 -3.92 -22.72
CA LYS A 411 -13.17 -2.96 -22.42
C LYS A 411 -12.25 -3.44 -21.29
N ILE A 412 -12.83 -4.02 -20.24
CA ILE A 412 -12.03 -4.61 -19.15
C ILE A 412 -11.16 -5.73 -19.70
N LEU A 413 -11.71 -6.70 -20.41
CA LEU A 413 -10.94 -7.81 -20.98
C LEU A 413 -9.83 -7.32 -21.90
N ASN A 414 -10.11 -6.32 -22.75
CA ASN A 414 -9.13 -5.74 -23.66
C ASN A 414 -7.99 -5.02 -22.89
N PHE A 415 -8.29 -4.34 -21.78
CA PHE A 415 -7.28 -3.72 -20.94
C PHE A 415 -6.29 -4.74 -20.36
N TYR A 416 -6.72 -5.98 -20.10
CA TYR A 416 -5.87 -7.09 -19.67
C TYR A 416 -5.43 -8.00 -20.83
N HIS A 417 -5.49 -7.52 -22.08
CA HIS A 417 -5.07 -8.28 -23.30
C HIS A 417 -5.78 -9.64 -23.44
N GLN A 418 -7.02 -9.76 -22.98
CA GLN A 418 -7.80 -11.01 -22.90
C GLN A 418 -7.14 -12.10 -22.02
N ASN A 419 -6.11 -11.75 -21.25
CA ASN A 419 -5.41 -12.67 -20.36
C ASN A 419 -6.19 -12.90 -19.08
N THR A 420 -6.64 -14.11 -18.84
CA THR A 420 -7.42 -14.48 -17.65
C THR A 420 -6.79 -15.67 -16.93
N PHE A 421 -6.89 -15.71 -15.62
CA PHE A 421 -6.65 -16.88 -14.78
C PHE A 421 -7.94 -17.18 -14.03
N GLU A 422 -8.43 -18.41 -14.12
CA GLU A 422 -9.69 -18.81 -13.50
C GLU A 422 -9.46 -19.83 -12.38
N PHE A 423 -10.06 -19.56 -11.22
CA PHE A 423 -10.14 -20.49 -10.10
C PHE A 423 -11.55 -20.43 -9.52
N SER A 424 -12.38 -21.38 -9.93
CA SER A 424 -13.82 -21.37 -9.65
C SER A 424 -14.14 -21.74 -8.20
N ILE A 425 -15.40 -21.49 -7.79
CA ILE A 425 -15.92 -21.95 -6.48
C ILE A 425 -15.78 -23.47 -6.34
N LYS A 426 -16.02 -24.24 -7.41
CA LYS A 426 -15.88 -25.70 -7.41
C LYS A 426 -14.43 -26.12 -7.16
N ASP A 427 -13.46 -25.40 -7.78
CA ASP A 427 -12.05 -25.68 -7.55
C ASP A 427 -11.65 -25.36 -6.11
N ALA A 428 -12.13 -24.23 -5.57
CA ALA A 428 -11.88 -23.83 -4.19
C ALA A 428 -12.48 -24.81 -3.15
N GLN A 429 -13.63 -25.40 -3.44
CA GLN A 429 -14.23 -26.46 -2.61
C GLN A 429 -13.45 -27.77 -2.73
N ARG A 430 -13.06 -28.17 -3.94
CA ARG A 430 -12.26 -29.39 -4.18
C ARG A 430 -10.92 -29.34 -3.44
N GLU A 431 -10.31 -28.16 -3.37
CA GLU A 431 -9.04 -27.94 -2.67
C GLU A 431 -9.23 -27.57 -1.18
N HIS A 432 -10.44 -27.63 -0.66
CA HIS A 432 -10.80 -27.35 0.74
C HIS A 432 -10.45 -25.91 1.21
N TYR A 433 -10.37 -24.95 0.29
CA TYR A 433 -10.23 -23.52 0.62
C TYR A 433 -11.56 -22.87 0.94
N LEU A 434 -12.66 -23.40 0.41
CA LEU A 434 -14.01 -23.01 0.75
C LEU A 434 -14.76 -24.18 1.37
N VAL A 435 -15.59 -23.88 2.37
CA VAL A 435 -16.50 -24.84 2.96
C VAL A 435 -17.58 -25.24 1.97
N GLU A 436 -18.09 -26.44 2.10
CA GLU A 436 -19.30 -26.83 1.39
C GLU A 436 -20.47 -26.00 1.90
N TYR A 437 -21.33 -25.58 0.99
CA TYR A 437 -22.55 -24.86 1.31
C TYR A 437 -23.77 -25.49 0.63
N GLN A 438 -24.92 -25.30 1.23
CA GLN A 438 -26.19 -25.69 0.64
C GLN A 438 -26.84 -24.48 0.00
N TYR A 439 -27.08 -24.55 -1.30
CA TYR A 439 -27.85 -23.54 -2.02
C TYR A 439 -29.30 -23.98 -2.16
N ARG A 440 -30.21 -23.13 -1.66
CA ARG A 440 -31.63 -23.45 -1.64
C ARG A 440 -32.43 -22.32 -2.26
N VAL A 441 -33.24 -22.65 -3.25
CA VAL A 441 -34.17 -21.72 -3.89
C VAL A 441 -35.55 -21.91 -3.30
N LEU A 442 -36.11 -20.86 -2.75
CA LEU A 442 -37.50 -20.85 -2.26
C LEU A 442 -38.36 -20.14 -3.30
N PRO A 443 -39.34 -20.82 -3.90
CA PRO A 443 -40.24 -20.20 -4.84
C PRO A 443 -41.20 -19.26 -4.12
N CYS A 444 -41.35 -18.02 -4.65
CA CYS A 444 -42.32 -17.05 -4.18
C CYS A 444 -43.31 -16.75 -5.32
N ALA A 445 -44.60 -16.81 -5.04
CA ALA A 445 -45.60 -16.42 -6.02
C ALA A 445 -45.55 -14.90 -6.26
N MET A 446 -45.87 -14.49 -7.48
CA MET A 446 -45.95 -13.09 -7.82
C MET A 446 -47.45 -12.69 -7.89
N PRO A 447 -47.88 -11.53 -7.34
CA PRO A 447 -49.21 -11.02 -7.52
C PRO A 447 -49.58 -10.91 -9.02
N GLU A 448 -50.84 -11.13 -9.37
CA GLU A 448 -51.23 -11.21 -10.77
C GLU A 448 -51.04 -9.87 -11.51
N GLU A 449 -51.26 -8.74 -10.83
CA GLU A 449 -50.99 -7.39 -11.36
C GLU A 449 -49.52 -7.15 -11.69
N ASP A 450 -48.63 -7.60 -10.82
CA ASP A 450 -47.16 -7.51 -11.02
C ASP A 450 -46.72 -8.45 -12.15
N TRP A 451 -47.35 -9.60 -12.27
CA TRP A 451 -47.08 -10.55 -13.34
C TRP A 451 -47.46 -10.01 -14.71
N GLU A 452 -48.61 -9.34 -14.83
CA GLU A 452 -49.02 -8.68 -16.06
C GLU A 452 -48.06 -7.54 -16.43
N SER A 453 -47.65 -6.74 -15.45
CA SER A 453 -46.64 -5.68 -15.62
C SER A 453 -45.28 -6.26 -16.05
N TYR A 454 -44.87 -7.35 -15.46
CA TYR A 454 -43.62 -8.07 -15.81
C TYR A 454 -43.64 -8.54 -17.28
N LYS A 455 -44.77 -9.13 -17.73
CA LYS A 455 -44.96 -9.55 -19.12
C LYS A 455 -44.91 -8.36 -20.09
N ALA A 456 -45.56 -7.26 -19.73
CA ALA A 456 -45.56 -6.03 -20.52
C ALA A 456 -44.16 -5.46 -20.72
N TYR A 457 -43.37 -5.30 -19.63
CA TYR A 457 -41.97 -4.86 -19.72
C TYR A 457 -41.12 -5.84 -20.53
N SER A 458 -41.29 -7.14 -20.34
CA SER A 458 -40.55 -8.15 -21.09
C SER A 458 -40.81 -8.05 -22.60
N LYS A 459 -42.06 -7.83 -23.00
CA LYS A 459 -42.45 -7.62 -24.40
C LYS A 459 -41.86 -6.33 -24.97
N GLU A 460 -41.90 -5.23 -24.21
CA GLU A 460 -41.34 -3.94 -24.65
C GLU A 460 -39.79 -4.05 -24.81
N ILE A 461 -39.10 -4.76 -23.91
CA ILE A 461 -37.65 -4.99 -24.01
C ILE A 461 -37.31 -5.69 -25.33
N VAL A 462 -38.00 -6.79 -25.65
CA VAL A 462 -37.77 -7.53 -26.90
C VAL A 462 -38.01 -6.64 -28.14
N GLN A 463 -39.07 -5.83 -28.12
CA GLN A 463 -39.33 -4.89 -29.21
C GLN A 463 -38.24 -3.84 -29.37
N LEU A 464 -37.78 -3.25 -28.26
CA LEU A 464 -36.71 -2.25 -28.27
C LEU A 464 -35.38 -2.85 -28.72
N GLN A 465 -35.07 -4.09 -28.32
CA GLN A 465 -33.87 -4.78 -28.79
C GLN A 465 -33.90 -4.98 -30.32
N HIS A 466 -35.03 -5.40 -30.87
CA HIS A 466 -35.16 -5.56 -32.31
C HIS A 466 -34.99 -4.23 -33.08
N VAL A 467 -35.51 -3.12 -32.53
CA VAL A 467 -35.29 -1.79 -33.10
C VAL A 467 -33.80 -1.39 -33.01
N LEU A 468 -33.16 -1.68 -31.89
CA LEU A 468 -31.72 -1.39 -31.67
C LEU A 468 -30.82 -2.12 -32.68
N GLU A 469 -31.19 -3.35 -33.07
CA GLU A 469 -30.44 -4.13 -34.07
C GLU A 469 -30.51 -3.50 -35.48
N GLN A 470 -31.54 -2.73 -35.76
CA GLN A 470 -31.79 -2.11 -37.06
C GLN A 470 -31.41 -0.62 -37.12
N GLU A 471 -31.00 -0.03 -35.99
CA GLU A 471 -30.65 1.37 -35.89
C GLU A 471 -29.16 1.60 -36.18
N ASP A 472 -28.86 2.47 -37.14
CA ASP A 472 -27.50 2.81 -37.57
C ASP A 472 -26.97 4.11 -36.93
N ASP A 473 -27.86 5.05 -36.50
CA ASP A 473 -27.45 6.29 -35.86
C ASP A 473 -26.95 6.06 -34.42
N GLU A 474 -25.71 6.47 -34.13
CA GLU A 474 -25.07 6.24 -32.84
C GLU A 474 -25.82 6.92 -31.66
N LYS A 475 -26.42 8.09 -31.88
CA LYS A 475 -27.17 8.79 -30.82
C LYS A 475 -28.50 8.11 -30.53
N ASP A 476 -29.20 7.62 -31.55
CA ASP A 476 -30.47 6.94 -31.37
C ASP A 476 -30.24 5.51 -30.82
N ARG A 477 -29.15 4.84 -31.20
CA ARG A 477 -28.67 3.60 -30.52
C ARG A 477 -28.46 3.80 -29.02
N LEU A 478 -27.78 4.88 -28.62
CA LEU A 478 -27.53 5.18 -27.21
C LEU A 478 -28.84 5.45 -26.45
N ARG A 479 -29.78 6.16 -27.05
CA ARG A 479 -31.10 6.41 -26.44
C ARG A 479 -31.90 5.12 -26.26
N LEU A 480 -31.89 4.25 -27.27
CA LEU A 480 -32.57 2.95 -27.22
C LEU A 480 -31.97 2.07 -26.13
N GLN A 481 -30.65 2.02 -26.01
CA GLN A 481 -29.93 1.30 -24.94
C GLN A 481 -30.36 1.80 -23.56
N GLN A 482 -30.35 3.10 -23.33
CA GLN A 482 -30.81 3.70 -22.06
C GLN A 482 -32.26 3.36 -21.74
N ARG A 483 -33.13 3.32 -22.75
CA ARG A 483 -34.52 2.93 -22.58
C ARG A 483 -34.68 1.45 -22.24
N ILE A 484 -33.93 0.57 -22.90
CA ILE A 484 -33.90 -0.86 -22.61
C ILE A 484 -33.43 -1.09 -21.17
N GLU A 485 -32.34 -0.44 -20.74
CA GLU A 485 -31.83 -0.50 -19.36
C GLU A 485 -32.88 -0.01 -18.33
N GLY A 486 -33.62 1.06 -18.69
CA GLY A 486 -34.72 1.54 -17.88
C GLY A 486 -35.80 0.46 -17.67
N ARG A 487 -36.21 -0.23 -18.74
CA ARG A 487 -37.22 -1.31 -18.68
C ARG A 487 -36.70 -2.54 -17.93
N TYR A 488 -35.42 -2.90 -18.06
CA TYR A 488 -34.81 -3.94 -17.24
C TYR A 488 -34.88 -3.59 -15.75
N ARG A 489 -34.58 -2.35 -15.40
CA ARG A 489 -34.67 -1.86 -14.01
C ARG A 489 -36.11 -1.90 -13.47
N ASP A 490 -37.08 -1.44 -14.24
CA ASP A 490 -38.48 -1.46 -13.84
C ASP A 490 -38.98 -2.91 -13.64
N ARG A 491 -38.63 -3.81 -14.56
CA ARG A 491 -38.97 -5.24 -14.46
C ARG A 491 -38.30 -5.89 -13.23
N ALA A 492 -37.03 -5.57 -12.96
CA ALA A 492 -36.32 -6.06 -11.79
C ALA A 492 -36.94 -5.58 -10.47
N LYS A 493 -37.44 -4.35 -10.41
CA LYS A 493 -38.16 -3.82 -9.23
C LYS A 493 -39.38 -4.63 -8.86
N LEU A 494 -40.16 -5.10 -9.84
CA LEU A 494 -41.31 -5.97 -9.57
C LEU A 494 -40.92 -7.28 -8.93
N LEU A 495 -39.80 -7.88 -9.39
CA LEU A 495 -39.25 -9.11 -8.79
C LEU A 495 -38.75 -8.88 -7.37
N LYS A 496 -38.18 -7.69 -7.10
CA LYS A 496 -37.55 -7.37 -5.82
C LYS A 496 -38.56 -7.00 -4.73
N LYS A 497 -39.66 -6.31 -5.08
CA LYS A 497 -40.70 -5.82 -4.16
C LYS A 497 -41.79 -6.83 -3.79
N ASN A 498 -41.56 -8.11 -4.00
CA ASN A 498 -42.58 -9.13 -3.72
C ASN A 498 -42.66 -9.42 -2.21
N ASP A 499 -43.76 -8.98 -1.56
CA ASP A 499 -44.02 -9.15 -0.12
C ASP A 499 -44.04 -10.61 0.32
N GLN A 500 -44.31 -11.55 -0.57
CA GLN A 500 -44.23 -12.99 -0.23
C GLN A 500 -42.82 -13.46 0.11
N LYS A 501 -41.79 -12.76 -0.37
CA LYS A 501 -40.41 -13.02 0.03
C LYS A 501 -40.19 -12.80 1.52
N VAL A 502 -40.83 -11.77 2.07
CA VAL A 502 -40.75 -11.48 3.52
C VAL A 502 -41.40 -12.59 4.32
N GLN A 503 -42.52 -13.15 3.85
CA GLN A 503 -43.21 -14.26 4.52
C GLN A 503 -42.40 -15.56 4.53
N THR A 504 -41.51 -15.77 3.55
CA THR A 504 -40.63 -16.95 3.54
C THR A 504 -39.58 -16.98 4.65
N LEU A 505 -39.33 -15.84 5.32
CA LEU A 505 -38.38 -15.78 6.45
C LEU A 505 -38.74 -16.76 7.55
N GLN A 506 -40.01 -16.93 7.88
CA GLN A 506 -40.44 -17.86 8.92
C GLN A 506 -40.02 -19.29 8.61
N THR A 507 -40.26 -19.74 7.37
CA THR A 507 -39.86 -21.08 6.92
C THR A 507 -38.35 -21.27 7.04
N ILE A 508 -37.55 -20.23 6.71
CA ILE A 508 -36.09 -20.28 6.80
C ILE A 508 -35.67 -20.40 8.27
N PHE A 509 -36.24 -19.58 9.16
CA PHE A 509 -35.86 -19.55 10.56
C PHE A 509 -36.31 -20.80 11.34
N ASP A 510 -37.32 -21.53 10.90
CA ASP A 510 -37.74 -22.81 11.46
C ASP A 510 -36.71 -23.93 11.21
N GLU A 511 -35.86 -23.76 10.19
CA GLU A 511 -34.84 -24.73 9.78
C GLU A 511 -33.42 -24.35 10.27
N ILE A 512 -33.19 -23.10 10.62
CA ILE A 512 -31.87 -22.62 11.06
C ILE A 512 -31.67 -22.84 12.57
N PRO A 513 -30.53 -23.40 13.01
CA PRO A 513 -30.22 -23.53 14.43
C PRO A 513 -30.25 -22.17 15.16
N PRO A 514 -30.76 -22.09 16.40
CA PRO A 514 -30.80 -20.82 17.17
C PRO A 514 -29.42 -20.19 17.43
N SER A 515 -28.35 -20.98 17.27
CA SER A 515 -26.96 -20.52 17.38
C SER A 515 -26.40 -19.93 16.10
N ALA A 516 -27.08 -20.09 14.96
CA ALA A 516 -26.60 -19.64 13.66
C ALA A 516 -26.48 -18.11 13.61
N ARG A 517 -25.49 -17.65 12.88
CA ARG A 517 -25.37 -16.27 12.45
C ARG A 517 -26.03 -16.11 11.10
N VAL A 518 -26.91 -15.13 10.97
CA VAL A 518 -27.76 -14.95 9.79
C VAL A 518 -27.52 -13.58 9.22
N LEU A 519 -27.21 -13.52 7.93
CA LEU A 519 -27.09 -12.30 7.16
C LEU A 519 -28.21 -12.26 6.13
N ILE A 520 -29.04 -11.22 6.19
CA ILE A 520 -30.19 -11.04 5.30
C ILE A 520 -29.96 -9.80 4.46
N TYR A 521 -29.97 -9.96 3.15
CA TYR A 521 -29.85 -8.84 2.22
C TYR A 521 -31.24 -8.36 1.76
N GLY A 522 -31.48 -7.07 1.91
CA GLY A 522 -32.62 -6.38 1.32
C GLY A 522 -32.20 -5.61 0.07
N ASP A 523 -33.17 -5.27 -0.78
CA ASP A 523 -32.92 -4.51 -2.02
C ASP A 523 -32.74 -3.00 -1.76
N ASP A 524 -33.58 -2.45 -0.86
CA ASP A 524 -33.52 -1.07 -0.41
C ASP A 524 -33.88 -0.93 1.07
N LEU A 525 -33.82 0.28 1.61
CA LEU A 525 -34.12 0.56 3.03
C LEU A 525 -35.56 0.21 3.40
N ASN A 526 -36.52 0.41 2.49
CA ASN A 526 -37.93 0.08 2.71
C ASN A 526 -38.11 -1.44 2.85
N HIS A 527 -37.45 -2.21 1.98
CA HIS A 527 -37.44 -3.68 2.07
C HIS A 527 -36.78 -4.16 3.37
N LEU A 528 -35.69 -3.49 3.81
CA LEU A 528 -35.11 -3.78 5.13
C LEU A 528 -36.10 -3.54 6.29
N ASP A 529 -36.90 -2.48 6.20
CA ASP A 529 -37.92 -2.18 7.21
C ASP A 529 -39.00 -3.24 7.25
N GLU A 530 -39.42 -3.76 6.11
CA GLU A 530 -40.40 -4.85 6.02
C GLU A 530 -39.86 -6.16 6.59
N LEU A 531 -38.61 -6.52 6.22
CA LEU A 531 -37.90 -7.67 6.79
C LEU A 531 -37.75 -7.53 8.30
N GLY A 532 -37.42 -6.31 8.78
CA GLY A 532 -37.32 -6.01 10.20
C GLY A 532 -38.64 -6.21 10.96
N LYS A 533 -39.74 -5.68 10.41
CA LYS A 533 -41.08 -5.87 10.99
C LYS A 533 -41.47 -7.33 11.12
N GLU A 534 -41.09 -8.16 10.12
CA GLU A 534 -41.35 -9.59 10.17
C GLU A 534 -40.50 -10.30 11.23
N LEU A 535 -39.22 -9.95 11.34
CA LEU A 535 -38.35 -10.45 12.41
C LEU A 535 -38.87 -10.04 13.80
N ASP A 536 -39.41 -8.82 13.98
CA ASP A 536 -40.04 -8.37 15.22
C ASP A 536 -41.27 -9.24 15.56
N ARG A 537 -42.13 -9.56 14.56
CA ARG A 537 -43.27 -10.48 14.75
C ARG A 537 -42.82 -11.88 15.18
N MET A 538 -41.68 -12.32 14.67
CA MET A 538 -41.08 -13.60 15.03
C MET A 538 -40.31 -13.57 16.37
N GLY A 539 -40.25 -12.41 17.03
CA GLY A 539 -39.49 -12.22 18.28
C GLY A 539 -37.96 -12.35 18.09
N LYS A 540 -37.45 -12.09 16.89
CA LYS A 540 -36.03 -12.19 16.57
C LYS A 540 -35.35 -10.83 16.70
N TYR A 541 -34.26 -10.78 17.44
CA TYR A 541 -33.47 -9.56 17.62
C TYR A 541 -32.45 -9.41 16.50
N TYR A 542 -32.47 -8.30 15.79
CA TYR A 542 -31.64 -8.05 14.61
C TYR A 542 -30.99 -6.66 14.67
N PHE A 543 -30.00 -6.42 13.80
CA PHE A 543 -29.36 -5.14 13.60
C PHE A 543 -29.33 -4.77 12.13
N LYS A 544 -29.50 -3.48 11.82
CA LYS A 544 -29.36 -2.98 10.47
C LYS A 544 -27.93 -2.56 10.20
N TYR A 545 -27.42 -2.94 9.05
CA TYR A 545 -26.13 -2.53 8.52
C TYR A 545 -26.34 -1.82 7.20
N THR A 546 -26.31 -0.49 7.21
CA THR A 546 -26.70 0.37 6.07
C THR A 546 -25.65 1.45 5.82
N GLY A 547 -25.75 2.10 4.65
CA GLY A 547 -24.90 3.23 4.28
C GLY A 547 -25.04 4.47 5.17
N GLU A 548 -26.13 4.57 5.93
CA GLU A 548 -26.41 5.68 6.84
C GLU A 548 -25.59 5.62 8.15
N LEU A 549 -25.08 4.44 8.51
CA LEU A 549 -24.24 4.26 9.69
C LEU A 549 -22.86 4.88 9.47
N ASP A 550 -22.28 5.42 10.55
CA ASP A 550 -20.91 5.94 10.52
C ASP A 550 -19.91 4.85 10.15
N ALA A 551 -19.25 5.07 8.99
CA ALA A 551 -18.33 4.10 8.39
C ALA A 551 -17.09 3.85 9.26
N GLN A 552 -16.69 4.80 10.10
CA GLN A 552 -15.48 4.70 10.92
C GLN A 552 -15.73 4.16 12.32
N LYS A 553 -16.94 4.33 12.87
CA LYS A 553 -17.25 3.98 14.26
C LYS A 553 -18.28 2.86 14.39
N GLU A 554 -19.43 3.02 13.74
CA GLU A 554 -20.56 2.11 13.94
C GLU A 554 -20.42 0.82 13.14
N ARG A 555 -20.09 0.90 11.86
CA ARG A 555 -19.96 -0.26 10.99
C ARG A 555 -18.90 -1.27 11.46
N PRO A 556 -17.65 -0.85 11.81
CA PRO A 556 -16.64 -1.78 12.30
C PRO A 556 -17.05 -2.45 13.61
N THR A 557 -17.75 -1.72 14.48
CA THR A 557 -18.22 -2.26 15.76
C THR A 557 -19.27 -3.35 15.54
N ILE A 558 -20.26 -3.09 14.71
CA ILE A 558 -21.32 -4.06 14.38
C ILE A 558 -20.74 -5.33 13.77
N LEU A 559 -19.83 -5.19 12.81
CA LEU A 559 -19.17 -6.35 12.18
C LEU A 559 -18.32 -7.15 13.17
N LYS A 560 -17.60 -6.46 14.07
CA LYS A 560 -16.82 -7.12 15.12
C LYS A 560 -17.70 -7.93 16.05
N GLU A 561 -18.82 -7.36 16.52
CA GLU A 561 -19.76 -8.04 17.40
C GLU A 561 -20.48 -9.19 16.69
N PHE A 562 -20.78 -9.06 15.40
CA PHE A 562 -21.32 -10.15 14.59
C PHE A 562 -20.31 -11.29 14.43
N ARG A 563 -19.05 -10.98 14.16
CA ARG A 563 -17.96 -11.99 14.13
C ARG A 563 -17.78 -12.71 15.46
N GLN A 564 -18.03 -12.05 16.57
CA GLN A 564 -17.96 -12.63 17.92
C GLN A 564 -19.22 -13.40 18.31
N GLY A 565 -20.28 -13.37 17.49
CA GLY A 565 -21.57 -14.01 17.79
C GLY A 565 -22.41 -13.28 18.82
N ILE A 566 -22.02 -12.07 19.22
CA ILE A 566 -22.79 -11.20 20.12
C ILE A 566 -24.07 -10.74 19.40
N ARG A 567 -23.92 -10.31 18.15
CA ARG A 567 -25.02 -10.04 17.22
C ARG A 567 -25.20 -11.22 16.30
N LYS A 568 -26.40 -11.80 16.22
CA LYS A 568 -26.64 -13.03 15.46
C LYS A 568 -27.33 -12.78 14.13
N ILE A 569 -28.14 -11.72 13.99
CA ILE A 569 -28.87 -11.42 12.77
C ILE A 569 -28.52 -10.01 12.30
N LEU A 570 -28.03 -9.90 11.09
CA LEU A 570 -27.78 -8.62 10.40
C LEU A 570 -28.72 -8.48 9.19
N LEU A 571 -29.37 -7.34 9.08
CA LEU A 571 -30.05 -6.87 7.87
C LEU A 571 -29.13 -5.90 7.14
N ALA A 572 -28.81 -6.15 5.88
CA ALA A 572 -27.92 -5.32 5.10
C ALA A 572 -28.53 -4.92 3.75
N VAL A 573 -28.14 -3.74 3.27
CA VAL A 573 -28.47 -3.26 1.92
C VAL A 573 -27.23 -2.58 1.33
N GLY A 574 -26.78 -3.04 0.17
CA GLY A 574 -25.73 -2.40 -0.64
C GLY A 574 -24.34 -2.19 -0.01
N CYS A 575 -24.17 -2.47 1.28
CA CYS A 575 -22.95 -2.15 2.01
C CYS A 575 -22.02 -3.35 2.27
N LEU A 576 -22.54 -4.56 2.08
CA LEU A 576 -21.81 -5.82 2.26
C LEU A 576 -21.68 -6.61 0.96
N ASP A 577 -22.07 -6.01 -0.15
CA ASP A 577 -22.16 -6.71 -1.45
C ASP A 577 -20.77 -7.01 -2.04
N GLU A 578 -19.75 -6.25 -1.66
CA GLU A 578 -18.41 -6.36 -2.25
C GLU A 578 -17.30 -6.37 -1.19
N GLY A 579 -16.50 -7.43 -1.20
CA GLY A 579 -15.17 -7.46 -0.61
C GLY A 579 -15.04 -7.48 0.91
N ILE A 580 -16.12 -7.45 1.69
CA ILE A 580 -16.02 -7.52 3.15
C ILE A 580 -15.87 -8.97 3.60
N ASP A 581 -14.74 -9.28 4.24
CA ASP A 581 -14.49 -10.59 4.83
C ASP A 581 -15.27 -10.79 6.13
N ILE A 582 -16.19 -11.74 6.13
CA ILE A 582 -16.95 -12.16 7.31
C ILE A 582 -16.66 -13.67 7.56
N PRO A 583 -15.51 -14.01 8.17
CA PRO A 583 -15.07 -15.40 8.32
C PRO A 583 -16.01 -16.29 9.12
N ALA A 584 -17.05 -15.72 9.66
CA ALA A 584 -17.98 -16.35 10.60
C ALA A 584 -19.32 -16.75 9.97
N CYS A 585 -19.53 -16.47 8.70
CA CYS A 585 -20.72 -16.85 7.93
C CYS A 585 -20.45 -18.01 7.00
#